data_de597894e28ddc1b787121cf4bf1eb7b
#
_entry.id   de597894e28ddc1b787121cf4bf1eb7b
#
_cell.length_a   1.000
_cell.length_b   1.000
_cell.length_c   1.000
_cell.angle_alpha   90.00
_cell.angle_beta   90.00
_cell.angle_gamma   90.00
#
_symmetry.space_group_name_H-M   'P 1'
#
loop_
_entity.id
_entity.type
_entity.pdbx_description
1 polymer ?
#
loop_
_entity_poly.entity_id
_entity_poly.type
_entity_poly.pdbx_seq_one_letter_code
_entity_poly.pdbx_strand_id
1 'polypeptide(L)'
;MSTDWGIIGHDYLGQMRDRRDLGLAKAIRFANEHSVPGLAGLSFLRSIVWALIGVDFAEKRAGAERPLSASVIAEGVEALACWHAIPVGVNQAMRIRGARKLPRISEDQLTLKRLARGRGYVSQPVRVGIGAALPGLGLVEARNSRFNSFTLSDRGKEFLKLTLQSRKTEDALPLLWNWLDGGPWPHGEMQKRKRNREIAHLSPVDPLPSATRAFFSELMESAGEGSDLATRRSLWRVSREVLSKGPALEGDAMVAEVIGQMREANSATADRLIWSEKVFNLYAATFEVLDQIQPLISNAPLKKVNIYDLSRQSEVKDALSELNGLAKALHKLPKPDGVPQDLGVFLESVVGKRADDVLRELVARDGLILRLEEDGGVPEVVLHPDFIPGVRPKQKTDAEDEPEFKPTELYRLRNLCVLCREVMQES
;
A
#
# COMPACT_ATOMS: atom_id res chain seq x y z
N MET A 1 11.38 -56.52 2.12
CA MET A 1 10.63 -55.41 1.51
C MET A 1 11.48 -54.18 1.75
N SER A 2 12.18 -53.74 0.71
CA SER A 2 13.06 -52.56 0.76
C SER A 2 12.17 -51.33 0.47
N THR A 3 12.05 -50.42 1.42
CA THR A 3 11.41 -49.12 1.23
C THR A 3 12.47 -48.17 0.70
N ASP A 4 12.57 -48.05 -0.62
CA ASP A 4 13.33 -47.02 -1.27
C ASP A 4 12.63 -45.65 -1.02
N TRP A 5 13.21 -44.86 -0.12
CA TRP A 5 12.95 -43.44 -0.04
C TRP A 5 13.66 -42.77 -1.22
N GLY A 6 12.91 -42.59 -2.33
CA GLY A 6 13.38 -41.75 -3.42
C GLY A 6 13.55 -40.32 -2.92
N ILE A 7 14.78 -39.79 -3.04
CA ILE A 7 15.03 -38.36 -2.95
C ILE A 7 14.26 -37.74 -4.11
N ILE A 8 13.13 -37.11 -3.80
CA ILE A 8 12.43 -36.24 -4.77
C ILE A 8 13.44 -35.13 -5.04
N GLY A 9 14.03 -35.17 -6.25
CA GLY A 9 14.87 -34.09 -6.74
C GLY A 9 14.13 -32.76 -6.55
N HIS A 10 14.85 -31.68 -6.34
CA HIS A 10 14.27 -30.34 -6.27
C HIS A 10 13.35 -30.17 -7.48
N ASP A 11 12.05 -30.33 -7.27
CA ASP A 11 11.07 -29.71 -8.14
C ASP A 11 11.43 -28.25 -8.16
N TYR A 12 11.88 -27.78 -9.30
CA TYR A 12 11.83 -26.37 -9.62
C TYR A 12 10.34 -26.01 -9.66
N LEU A 13 9.76 -25.80 -8.48
CA LEU A 13 8.58 -24.97 -8.35
C LEU A 13 9.06 -23.61 -8.85
N GLY A 14 8.94 -23.41 -10.16
CA GLY A 14 9.06 -22.11 -10.76
C GLY A 14 8.24 -21.22 -9.87
N GLN A 15 8.86 -20.19 -9.26
CA GLN A 15 8.16 -19.30 -8.35
C GLN A 15 6.89 -18.87 -9.06
N MET A 16 5.75 -19.49 -8.76
CA MET A 16 4.46 -19.05 -9.25
C MET A 16 4.31 -17.63 -8.73
N ARG A 17 4.56 -16.66 -9.62
CA ARG A 17 4.38 -15.25 -9.29
C ARG A 17 2.90 -15.05 -9.06
N ASP A 18 2.51 -14.82 -7.81
CA ASP A 18 1.13 -14.52 -7.46
C ASP A 18 0.67 -13.15 -7.99
N ARG A 19 1.56 -12.36 -8.54
CA ARG A 19 1.32 -11.00 -9.06
C ARG A 19 2.12 -10.74 -10.33
N ARG A 20 1.49 -10.04 -11.27
CA ARG A 20 2.12 -9.52 -12.48
C ARG A 20 2.98 -8.30 -12.10
N ASP A 21 4.21 -8.51 -11.65
CA ASP A 21 5.14 -7.45 -11.22
C ASP A 21 6.39 -7.32 -12.09
N LEU A 22 6.50 -8.17 -13.09
CA LEU A 22 7.59 -8.19 -14.09
C LEU A 22 9.00 -8.26 -13.47
N GLY A 23 9.10 -8.69 -12.20
CA GLY A 23 10.34 -8.69 -11.43
C GLY A 23 10.76 -7.31 -10.92
N LEU A 24 9.91 -6.29 -11.02
CA LEU A 24 10.20 -4.91 -10.60
C LEU A 24 9.64 -4.54 -9.22
N ALA A 25 9.00 -5.47 -8.50
CA ALA A 25 8.38 -5.19 -7.20
C ALA A 25 9.34 -4.57 -6.18
N LYS A 26 10.62 -4.99 -6.18
CA LYS A 26 11.63 -4.41 -5.28
C LYS A 26 11.97 -2.98 -5.68
N ALA A 27 12.09 -2.70 -6.98
CA ALA A 27 12.36 -1.35 -7.49
C ALA A 27 11.22 -0.39 -7.15
N ILE A 28 9.96 -0.81 -7.31
CA ILE A 28 8.78 -0.02 -6.94
C ILE A 28 8.73 0.23 -5.44
N ARG A 29 9.03 -0.78 -4.62
CA ARG A 29 9.10 -0.60 -3.16
C ARG A 29 10.19 0.37 -2.76
N PHE A 30 11.36 0.26 -3.38
CA PHE A 30 12.47 1.18 -3.16
C PHE A 30 12.10 2.61 -3.56
N ALA A 31 11.53 2.81 -4.77
CA ALA A 31 11.10 4.13 -5.24
C ALA A 31 10.07 4.78 -4.30
N ASN A 32 9.12 4.00 -3.77
CA ASN A 32 8.17 4.46 -2.79
C ASN A 32 8.85 4.94 -1.49
N GLU A 33 9.79 4.17 -0.96
CA GLU A 33 10.51 4.55 0.26
C GLU A 33 11.47 5.72 0.02
N HIS A 34 12.08 5.75 -1.15
CA HIS A 34 12.99 6.80 -1.57
C HIS A 34 12.26 8.15 -1.75
N SER A 35 11.04 8.13 -2.30
CA SER A 35 10.24 9.35 -2.51
C SER A 35 9.79 9.98 -1.19
N VAL A 36 9.17 9.20 -0.31
CA VAL A 36 8.65 9.67 0.98
C VAL A 36 8.98 8.64 2.06
N PRO A 37 10.14 8.79 2.72
CA PRO A 37 10.63 7.79 3.67
C PRO A 37 9.83 7.76 4.97
N GLY A 38 9.68 6.55 5.52
CA GLY A 38 9.15 6.31 6.86
C GLY A 38 7.65 6.53 7.04
N LEU A 39 6.88 6.70 5.94
CA LEU A 39 5.41 6.85 6.02
C LEU A 39 4.66 5.63 5.48
N ALA A 40 5.33 4.72 4.78
CA ALA A 40 4.69 3.57 4.17
C ALA A 40 3.38 3.95 3.42
N GLY A 41 2.28 3.25 3.65
CA GLY A 41 0.97 3.55 3.06
C GLY A 41 0.06 4.41 3.95
N LEU A 42 0.60 5.13 4.93
CA LEU A 42 -0.18 5.99 5.82
C LEU A 42 -0.89 7.09 5.04
N SER A 43 -2.22 7.13 5.10
CA SER A 43 -3.06 8.07 4.35
C SER A 43 -4.06 8.85 5.21
N PHE A 44 -4.26 8.46 6.47
CA PHE A 44 -5.09 9.18 7.45
C PHE A 44 -4.68 8.79 8.88
N LEU A 45 -4.80 9.75 9.80
CA LEU A 45 -4.23 9.62 11.14
C LEU A 45 -4.94 8.59 12.02
N ARG A 46 -6.26 8.40 11.85
CA ARG A 46 -7.03 7.45 12.68
C ARG A 46 -6.55 6.01 12.52
N SER A 47 -5.94 5.67 11.39
CA SER A 47 -5.35 4.35 11.17
C SER A 47 -4.21 4.02 12.15
N ILE A 48 -3.46 5.04 12.58
CA ILE A 48 -2.44 4.91 13.63
C ILE A 48 -3.10 4.50 14.95
N VAL A 49 -4.23 5.12 15.31
CA VAL A 49 -4.96 4.82 16.55
C VAL A 49 -5.36 3.35 16.59
N TRP A 50 -5.94 2.82 15.52
CA TRP A 50 -6.34 1.41 15.44
C TRP A 50 -5.16 0.46 15.61
N ALA A 51 -4.05 0.77 14.95
CA ALA A 51 -2.84 -0.02 15.06
C ALA A 51 -2.24 0.00 16.46
N LEU A 52 -2.13 1.19 17.09
CA LEU A 52 -1.58 1.33 18.43
C LEU A 52 -2.49 0.69 19.51
N ILE A 53 -3.82 0.76 19.38
CA ILE A 53 -4.75 0.01 20.25
C ILE A 53 -4.48 -1.49 20.13
N GLY A 54 -4.24 -1.98 18.88
CA GLY A 54 -3.89 -3.38 18.66
C GLY A 54 -2.63 -3.82 19.39
N VAL A 55 -1.59 -2.99 19.37
CA VAL A 55 -0.33 -3.24 20.07
C VAL A 55 -0.52 -3.15 21.58
N ASP A 56 -1.17 -2.09 22.10
CA ASP A 56 -1.40 -1.85 23.53
C ASP A 56 -2.18 -3.01 24.19
N PHE A 57 -3.27 -3.46 23.55
CA PHE A 57 -4.04 -4.57 24.07
C PHE A 57 -3.23 -5.88 24.09
N ALA A 58 -2.51 -6.17 22.99
CA ALA A 58 -1.72 -7.39 22.94
C ALA A 58 -0.63 -7.43 24.01
N GLU A 59 0.04 -6.29 24.28
CA GLU A 59 1.01 -6.18 25.37
C GLU A 59 0.38 -6.45 26.75
N LYS A 60 -0.75 -5.82 27.05
CA LYS A 60 -1.45 -5.95 28.33
C LYS A 60 -2.01 -7.36 28.57
N ARG A 61 -2.26 -8.11 27.51
CA ARG A 61 -2.82 -9.48 27.55
C ARG A 61 -1.80 -10.56 27.19
N ALA A 62 -0.51 -10.23 27.11
CA ALA A 62 0.52 -11.20 26.74
C ALA A 62 0.58 -12.44 27.65
N GLY A 63 0.20 -12.30 28.93
CA GLY A 63 0.13 -13.39 29.91
C GLY A 63 -1.21 -14.12 29.99
N ALA A 64 -2.18 -13.80 29.13
CA ALA A 64 -3.48 -14.47 29.15
C ALA A 64 -3.37 -15.91 28.62
N GLU A 65 -4.29 -16.79 29.06
CA GLU A 65 -4.34 -18.21 28.63
C GLU A 65 -4.42 -18.35 27.11
N ARG A 66 -5.08 -17.42 26.42
CA ARG A 66 -5.20 -17.37 24.96
C ARG A 66 -4.92 -15.95 24.47
N PRO A 67 -3.65 -15.57 24.35
CA PRO A 67 -3.30 -14.23 23.93
C PRO A 67 -3.73 -13.96 22.49
N LEU A 68 -4.33 -12.81 22.24
CA LEU A 68 -4.65 -12.34 20.91
C LEU A 68 -3.44 -11.62 20.31
N SER A 69 -3.19 -11.82 19.02
CA SER A 69 -2.12 -11.09 18.35
C SER A 69 -2.52 -9.64 18.07
N ALA A 70 -1.56 -8.72 18.11
CA ALA A 70 -1.77 -7.30 17.83
C ALA A 70 -2.46 -7.07 16.47
N SER A 71 -2.13 -7.91 15.47
CA SER A 71 -2.73 -7.83 14.14
C SER A 71 -4.21 -8.16 14.13
N VAL A 72 -4.64 -9.19 14.85
CA VAL A 72 -6.06 -9.59 14.95
C VAL A 72 -6.86 -8.49 15.65
N ILE A 73 -6.29 -7.90 16.71
CA ILE A 73 -6.96 -6.83 17.45
C ILE A 73 -7.10 -5.58 16.58
N ALA A 74 -6.01 -5.14 15.93
CA ALA A 74 -6.04 -3.96 15.05
C ALA A 74 -7.05 -4.12 13.90
N GLU A 75 -7.12 -5.31 13.29
CA GLU A 75 -8.11 -5.63 12.25
C GLU A 75 -9.54 -5.57 12.78
N GLY A 76 -9.78 -6.11 13.96
CA GLY A 76 -11.10 -6.07 14.59
C GLY A 76 -11.54 -4.65 14.92
N VAL A 77 -10.65 -3.82 15.47
CA VAL A 77 -10.91 -2.40 15.77
C VAL A 77 -11.20 -1.62 14.49
N GLU A 78 -10.39 -1.79 13.43
CA GLU A 78 -10.63 -1.18 12.12
C GLU A 78 -12.00 -1.58 11.57
N ALA A 79 -12.32 -2.88 11.54
CA ALA A 79 -13.57 -3.38 11.02
C ALA A 79 -14.79 -2.84 11.80
N LEU A 80 -14.71 -2.79 13.13
CA LEU A 80 -15.74 -2.23 13.99
C LEU A 80 -15.94 -0.74 13.73
N ALA A 81 -14.86 0.02 13.65
CA ALA A 81 -14.89 1.45 13.35
C ALA A 81 -15.50 1.74 11.96
N CYS A 82 -15.07 0.99 10.93
CA CYS A 82 -15.64 1.11 9.59
C CYS A 82 -17.12 0.71 9.53
N TRP A 83 -17.52 -0.36 10.23
CA TRP A 83 -18.92 -0.78 10.27
C TRP A 83 -19.84 0.33 10.80
N HIS A 84 -19.43 1.02 11.86
CA HIS A 84 -20.17 2.15 12.42
C HIS A 84 -20.18 3.40 11.53
N ALA A 85 -19.16 3.57 10.67
CA ALA A 85 -19.04 4.73 9.79
C ALA A 85 -19.85 4.59 8.48
N ILE A 86 -20.14 3.38 8.02
CA ILE A 86 -20.87 3.12 6.76
C ILE A 86 -22.23 3.85 6.67
N PRO A 87 -23.10 3.83 7.72
CA PRO A 87 -24.41 4.49 7.66
C PRO A 87 -24.35 6.01 7.56
N VAL A 88 -23.22 6.63 7.88
CA VAL A 88 -23.05 8.09 7.87
C VAL A 88 -22.96 8.66 6.46
N GLY A 89 -22.95 7.82 5.43
CA GLY A 89 -23.08 8.21 4.02
C GLY A 89 -21.91 9.06 3.54
N VAL A 90 -20.73 8.47 3.34
CA VAL A 90 -19.55 9.27 3.24
C VAL A 90 -18.99 9.37 1.82
N ASN A 91 -18.84 10.60 1.34
CA ASN A 91 -17.92 10.97 0.26
C ASN A 91 -16.42 10.67 0.59
N GLN A 92 -16.13 10.02 1.72
CA GLN A 92 -14.79 9.64 2.18
C GLN A 92 -14.53 8.14 1.98
N ALA A 93 -14.93 7.60 0.83
CA ALA A 93 -14.79 6.18 0.48
C ALA A 93 -13.37 5.62 0.69
N MET A 94 -12.32 6.46 0.63
CA MET A 94 -10.94 6.05 0.83
C MET A 94 -10.58 5.66 2.28
N ARG A 95 -11.36 6.08 3.28
CA ARG A 95 -11.09 5.81 4.71
C ARG A 95 -11.92 4.67 5.27
N ILE A 96 -13.04 4.32 4.60
CA ILE A 96 -13.93 3.24 5.01
C ILE A 96 -13.63 2.01 4.19
N ARG A 97 -13.05 1.00 4.81
CA ARG A 97 -12.76 -0.28 4.18
C ARG A 97 -13.87 -1.30 4.46
N GLY A 98 -14.04 -2.23 3.55
CA GLY A 98 -15.07 -3.28 3.70
C GLY A 98 -16.50 -2.82 3.44
N ALA A 99 -16.72 -1.73 2.71
CA ALA A 99 -18.05 -1.15 2.43
C ALA A 99 -19.03 -2.13 1.77
N ARG A 100 -18.55 -3.18 1.09
CA ARG A 100 -19.40 -4.21 0.48
C ARG A 100 -19.73 -5.38 1.43
N LYS A 101 -18.83 -5.72 2.34
CA LYS A 101 -18.95 -6.89 3.23
C LYS A 101 -19.53 -6.53 4.59
N LEU A 102 -19.06 -5.42 5.18
CA LEU A 102 -19.47 -5.00 6.52
C LEU A 102 -21.00 -4.76 6.65
N PRO A 103 -21.72 -4.15 5.68
CA PRO A 103 -23.17 -3.98 5.78
C PRO A 103 -23.96 -5.27 5.88
N ARG A 104 -23.37 -6.42 5.50
CA ARG A 104 -23.99 -7.74 5.59
C ARG A 104 -23.89 -8.37 6.97
N ILE A 105 -23.16 -7.71 7.89
CA ILE A 105 -22.98 -8.15 9.27
C ILE A 105 -23.97 -7.39 10.14
N SER A 106 -24.90 -8.10 10.76
CA SER A 106 -25.86 -7.51 11.70
C SER A 106 -25.19 -7.16 13.03
N GLU A 107 -25.78 -6.23 13.78
CA GLU A 107 -25.22 -5.72 15.03
C GLU A 107 -24.96 -6.81 16.08
N ASP A 108 -25.84 -7.82 16.18
CA ASP A 108 -25.70 -8.98 17.06
C ASP A 108 -24.53 -9.92 16.67
N GLN A 109 -24.03 -9.80 15.43
CA GLN A 109 -22.92 -10.58 14.91
C GLN A 109 -21.55 -9.87 15.02
N LEU A 110 -21.51 -8.68 15.60
CA LEU A 110 -20.28 -7.90 15.79
C LEU A 110 -19.38 -8.52 16.86
N THR A 111 -18.73 -9.62 16.55
CA THR A 111 -17.74 -10.26 17.41
C THR A 111 -16.35 -10.12 16.81
N LEU A 112 -15.32 -10.01 17.67
CA LEU A 112 -13.92 -9.95 17.22
C LEU A 112 -13.58 -11.14 16.32
N LYS A 113 -13.99 -12.35 16.68
CA LYS A 113 -13.78 -13.57 15.91
C LYS A 113 -14.35 -13.47 14.49
N ARG A 114 -15.49 -12.81 14.30
CA ARG A 114 -16.11 -12.63 12.98
C ARG A 114 -15.44 -11.55 12.16
N LEU A 115 -15.15 -10.41 12.78
CA LEU A 115 -14.59 -9.24 12.09
C LEU A 115 -13.11 -9.45 11.74
N ALA A 116 -12.30 -10.01 12.64
CA ALA A 116 -10.88 -10.25 12.45
C ALA A 116 -10.54 -11.63 11.82
N ARG A 117 -11.53 -12.40 11.42
CA ARG A 117 -11.30 -13.67 10.73
C ARG A 117 -10.70 -13.37 9.36
N GLY A 118 -9.45 -13.80 9.12
CA GLY A 118 -8.63 -13.50 7.96
C GLY A 118 -9.42 -13.30 6.66
N ARG A 119 -9.29 -12.12 6.06
CA ARG A 119 -10.08 -11.63 4.91
C ARG A 119 -11.59 -11.48 5.17
N GLY A 120 -12.02 -11.40 6.44
CA GLY A 120 -13.43 -11.33 6.80
C GLY A 120 -14.17 -10.14 6.21
N TYR A 121 -13.54 -8.97 6.15
CA TYR A 121 -14.12 -7.74 5.60
C TYR A 121 -13.29 -7.11 4.48
N VAL A 122 -11.94 -7.23 4.51
CA VAL A 122 -11.04 -6.77 3.45
C VAL A 122 -9.90 -7.77 3.23
N SER A 123 -9.27 -7.73 2.07
CA SER A 123 -8.09 -8.54 1.75
C SER A 123 -6.82 -8.01 2.40
N GLN A 124 -6.68 -6.69 2.51
CA GLN A 124 -5.53 -6.00 3.11
C GLN A 124 -6.02 -4.97 4.13
N PRO A 125 -6.02 -5.30 5.44
CA PRO A 125 -6.28 -4.36 6.51
C PRO A 125 -5.30 -3.18 6.48
N VAL A 126 -5.72 -2.01 6.97
CA VAL A 126 -4.90 -0.78 6.99
C VAL A 126 -3.53 -1.02 7.64
N ARG A 127 -3.46 -1.81 8.71
CA ARG A 127 -2.20 -2.14 9.38
C ARG A 127 -1.11 -2.68 8.45
N VAL A 128 -1.49 -3.39 7.38
CA VAL A 128 -0.52 -3.92 6.39
C VAL A 128 0.15 -2.77 5.64
N GLY A 129 -0.61 -1.75 5.28
CA GLY A 129 -0.10 -0.57 4.58
C GLY A 129 0.72 0.36 5.48
N ILE A 130 0.35 0.50 6.76
CA ILE A 130 0.98 1.47 7.68
C ILE A 130 2.02 0.86 8.61
N GLY A 131 2.17 -0.47 8.65
CA GLY A 131 3.02 -1.15 9.63
C GLY A 131 4.44 -0.61 9.69
N ALA A 132 5.05 -0.31 8.56
CA ALA A 132 6.40 0.28 8.53
C ALA A 132 6.44 1.76 8.93
N ALA A 133 5.31 2.49 8.91
CA ALA A 133 5.25 3.88 9.36
C ALA A 133 5.36 3.99 10.89
N LEU A 134 4.86 3.04 11.63
CA LEU A 134 4.84 3.10 13.10
C LEU A 134 6.25 3.18 13.71
N PRO A 135 7.21 2.30 13.39
CA PRO A 135 8.59 2.47 13.82
C PRO A 135 9.27 3.68 13.16
N GLY A 136 8.97 4.00 11.89
CA GLY A 136 9.49 5.18 11.19
C GLY A 136 9.12 6.51 11.85
N LEU A 137 7.98 6.57 12.54
CA LEU A 137 7.52 7.70 13.35
C LEU A 137 7.91 7.57 14.82
N GLY A 138 8.59 6.49 15.20
CA GLY A 138 8.99 6.24 16.58
C GLY A 138 7.83 5.95 17.53
N LEU A 139 6.67 5.52 17.02
CA LEU A 139 5.47 5.21 17.80
C LEU A 139 5.51 3.82 18.43
N VAL A 140 6.34 2.94 17.89
CA VAL A 140 6.56 1.59 18.40
C VAL A 140 8.05 1.25 18.38
N GLU A 141 8.45 0.36 19.27
CA GLU A 141 9.71 -0.35 19.20
C GLU A 141 9.49 -1.65 18.44
N ALA A 142 10.36 -1.94 17.46
CA ALA A 142 10.21 -3.07 16.57
C ALA A 142 11.41 -4.02 16.69
N ARG A 143 11.20 -5.22 17.21
CA ARG A 143 12.24 -6.27 17.23
C ARG A 143 12.55 -6.81 15.83
N ASN A 144 11.58 -6.75 14.94
CA ASN A 144 11.69 -7.11 13.52
C ASN A 144 10.56 -6.40 12.73
N SER A 145 10.48 -6.62 11.42
CA SER A 145 9.48 -5.99 10.55
C SER A 145 8.04 -6.52 10.69
N ARG A 146 7.80 -7.51 11.57
CA ARG A 146 6.46 -8.10 11.74
C ARG A 146 5.65 -7.31 12.75
N PHE A 147 4.44 -6.90 12.38
CA PHE A 147 3.53 -6.12 13.22
C PHE A 147 3.31 -6.71 14.63
N ASN A 148 3.22 -8.04 14.73
CA ASN A 148 3.03 -8.73 16.01
C ASN A 148 4.26 -8.72 16.94
N SER A 149 5.41 -8.19 16.48
CA SER A 149 6.60 -8.01 17.31
C SER A 149 6.75 -6.59 17.87
N PHE A 150 5.81 -5.71 17.56
CA PHE A 150 5.84 -4.32 18.00
C PHE A 150 5.42 -4.19 19.46
N THR A 151 6.07 -3.26 20.15
CA THR A 151 5.71 -2.79 21.49
C THR A 151 5.54 -1.27 21.49
N LEU A 152 4.67 -0.73 22.33
CA LEU A 152 4.45 0.71 22.36
C LEU A 152 5.69 1.45 22.91
N SER A 153 6.17 2.41 22.14
CA SER A 153 7.12 3.40 22.63
C SER A 153 6.42 4.43 23.54
N ASP A 154 7.20 5.27 24.21
CA ASP A 154 6.63 6.37 24.98
C ASP A 154 5.88 7.38 24.10
N ARG A 155 6.36 7.59 22.86
CA ARG A 155 5.67 8.41 21.84
C ARG A 155 4.32 7.77 21.44
N GLY A 156 4.26 6.45 21.29
CA GLY A 156 3.01 5.75 20.99
C GLY A 156 2.00 5.84 22.13
N LYS A 157 2.45 5.71 23.38
CA LYS A 157 1.61 5.91 24.57
C LYS A 157 1.08 7.33 24.66
N GLU A 158 1.94 8.34 24.41
CA GLU A 158 1.52 9.75 24.41
C GLU A 158 0.53 10.04 23.28
N PHE A 159 0.74 9.49 22.08
CA PHE A 159 -0.20 9.62 20.96
C PHE A 159 -1.59 9.09 21.33
N LEU A 160 -1.67 7.89 21.94
CA LEU A 160 -2.94 7.32 22.40
C LEU A 160 -3.56 8.16 23.53
N LYS A 161 -2.77 8.61 24.49
CA LYS A 161 -3.22 9.45 25.60
C LYS A 161 -3.85 10.75 25.10
N LEU A 162 -3.20 11.46 24.16
CA LEU A 162 -3.72 12.69 23.55
C LEU A 162 -4.99 12.42 22.74
N THR A 163 -5.02 11.31 21.98
CA THR A 163 -6.17 10.95 21.15
C THR A 163 -7.40 10.59 21.95
N LEU A 164 -7.21 9.82 23.01
CA LEU A 164 -8.29 9.30 23.84
C LEU A 164 -8.62 10.24 25.01
N GLN A 165 -7.83 11.28 25.20
CA GLN A 165 -7.93 12.23 26.32
C GLN A 165 -7.95 11.52 27.68
N SER A 166 -7.20 10.42 27.76
CA SER A 166 -7.09 9.57 28.95
C SER A 166 -5.69 9.01 29.09
N ARG A 167 -5.24 8.86 30.34
CA ARG A 167 -3.94 8.26 30.65
C ARG A 167 -3.89 6.75 30.36
N LYS A 168 -5.03 6.09 30.36
CA LYS A 168 -5.16 4.66 30.10
C LYS A 168 -6.18 4.42 29.00
N THR A 169 -5.81 3.63 28.02
CA THR A 169 -6.69 3.24 26.91
C THR A 169 -7.94 2.52 27.40
N GLU A 170 -7.82 1.68 28.42
CA GLU A 170 -8.91 0.93 29.02
C GLU A 170 -9.99 1.85 29.59
N ASP A 171 -9.59 2.91 30.30
CA ASP A 171 -10.51 3.85 30.94
C ASP A 171 -11.29 4.69 29.89
N ALA A 172 -10.67 4.94 28.74
CA ALA A 172 -11.28 5.68 27.63
C ALA A 172 -12.26 4.83 26.80
N LEU A 173 -11.98 3.54 26.66
CA LEU A 173 -12.67 2.62 25.75
C LEU A 173 -13.12 1.33 26.48
N PRO A 174 -13.87 1.42 27.61
CA PRO A 174 -14.20 0.24 28.39
C PRO A 174 -15.11 -0.77 27.68
N LEU A 175 -15.98 -0.31 26.74
CA LEU A 175 -16.80 -1.23 25.94
C LEU A 175 -15.95 -1.98 24.92
N LEU A 176 -15.01 -1.28 24.27
CA LEU A 176 -14.08 -1.90 23.34
C LEU A 176 -13.22 -2.95 24.05
N TRP A 177 -12.68 -2.64 25.25
CA TRP A 177 -11.88 -3.59 26.02
C TRP A 177 -12.66 -4.85 26.36
N ASN A 178 -13.90 -4.70 26.88
CA ASN A 178 -14.78 -5.83 27.14
C ASN A 178 -15.05 -6.67 25.88
N TRP A 179 -15.25 -6.02 24.73
CA TRP A 179 -15.48 -6.69 23.46
C TRP A 179 -14.24 -7.45 22.98
N LEU A 180 -13.06 -6.87 23.13
CA LEU A 180 -11.78 -7.52 22.79
C LEU A 180 -11.50 -8.74 23.68
N ASP A 181 -11.96 -8.72 24.94
CA ASP A 181 -11.91 -9.86 25.86
C ASP A 181 -12.99 -10.94 25.58
N GLY A 182 -13.76 -10.78 24.50
CA GLY A 182 -14.77 -11.75 24.06
C GLY A 182 -16.19 -11.46 24.55
N GLY A 183 -16.41 -10.34 25.23
CA GLY A 183 -17.75 -9.85 25.57
C GLY A 183 -18.54 -9.44 24.33
N PRO A 184 -19.87 -9.29 24.43
CA PRO A 184 -20.69 -8.80 23.33
C PRO A 184 -20.41 -7.31 23.08
N TRP A 185 -20.46 -6.90 21.80
CA TRP A 185 -20.54 -5.49 21.46
C TRP A 185 -21.91 -4.95 21.90
N PRO A 186 -21.97 -3.88 22.68
CA PRO A 186 -23.24 -3.39 23.20
C PRO A 186 -24.16 -2.93 22.07
N HIS A 187 -25.40 -3.39 22.09
CA HIS A 187 -26.47 -3.00 21.19
C HIS A 187 -27.68 -2.44 21.95
N GLY A 188 -28.59 -1.79 21.23
CA GLY A 188 -29.79 -1.17 21.78
C GLY A 188 -29.58 0.25 22.34
N GLU A 189 -30.70 0.93 22.64
CA GLU A 189 -30.74 2.35 22.96
C GLU A 189 -30.09 2.71 24.31
N MET A 190 -30.18 1.83 25.31
CA MET A 190 -29.61 2.09 26.64
C MET A 190 -28.10 2.29 26.65
N GLN A 191 -27.38 1.63 25.76
CA GLN A 191 -25.92 1.73 25.62
C GLN A 191 -25.47 2.71 24.52
N LYS A 192 -26.40 3.24 23.74
CA LYS A 192 -26.12 4.05 22.56
C LYS A 192 -25.21 5.24 22.83
N ARG A 193 -25.49 6.00 23.91
CA ARG A 193 -24.70 7.19 24.26
C ARG A 193 -23.24 6.84 24.58
N LYS A 194 -23.03 5.77 25.35
CA LYS A 194 -21.68 5.32 25.74
C LYS A 194 -20.95 4.74 24.54
N ARG A 195 -21.62 3.90 23.75
CA ARG A 195 -21.11 3.33 22.51
C ARG A 195 -20.68 4.42 21.53
N ASN A 196 -21.54 5.39 21.23
CA ASN A 196 -21.24 6.47 20.29
C ASN A 196 -20.03 7.29 20.73
N ARG A 197 -19.85 7.53 22.04
CA ARG A 197 -18.66 8.21 22.55
C ARG A 197 -17.38 7.42 22.28
N GLU A 198 -17.37 6.11 22.50
CA GLU A 198 -16.20 5.29 22.22
C GLU A 198 -15.94 5.18 20.71
N ILE A 199 -17.01 5.01 19.92
CA ILE A 199 -16.88 4.97 18.46
C ILE A 199 -16.35 6.28 17.88
N ALA A 200 -16.67 7.43 18.44
CA ALA A 200 -16.11 8.72 18.02
C ALA A 200 -14.57 8.74 18.12
N HIS A 201 -13.99 8.08 19.12
CA HIS A 201 -12.55 7.91 19.22
C HIS A 201 -11.95 6.99 18.14
N LEU A 202 -12.76 6.14 17.51
CA LEU A 202 -12.34 5.16 16.51
C LEU A 202 -12.75 5.54 15.09
N SER A 203 -13.71 6.45 14.92
CA SER A 203 -14.32 6.81 13.65
C SER A 203 -13.28 7.26 12.60
N PRO A 204 -13.27 6.67 11.39
CA PRO A 204 -12.36 7.08 10.31
C PRO A 204 -12.67 8.47 9.74
N VAL A 205 -13.85 9.01 10.04
CA VAL A 205 -14.34 10.26 9.45
C VAL A 205 -14.23 11.46 10.40
N ASP A 206 -14.20 11.22 11.71
CA ASP A 206 -14.10 12.29 12.68
C ASP A 206 -12.64 12.77 12.82
N PRO A 207 -12.39 14.08 12.91
CA PRO A 207 -11.04 14.59 13.10
C PRO A 207 -10.45 14.13 14.43
N LEU A 208 -9.13 14.01 14.47
CA LEU A 208 -8.41 13.79 15.72
C LEU A 208 -8.39 15.08 16.57
N PRO A 209 -8.26 14.96 17.90
CA PRO A 209 -8.06 16.12 18.78
C PRO A 209 -6.88 16.98 18.31
N SER A 210 -6.98 18.31 18.46
CA SER A 210 -5.95 19.25 18.05
C SER A 210 -4.59 18.94 18.65
N ALA A 211 -4.53 18.53 19.93
CA ALA A 211 -3.30 18.13 20.59
C ALA A 211 -2.63 16.91 19.91
N THR A 212 -3.41 15.93 19.47
CA THR A 212 -2.90 14.75 18.74
C THR A 212 -2.36 15.15 17.37
N ARG A 213 -3.05 16.05 16.67
CA ARG A 213 -2.62 16.57 15.36
C ARG A 213 -1.33 17.38 15.47
N ALA A 214 -1.20 18.21 16.50
CA ALA A 214 0.02 18.94 16.79
C ALA A 214 1.19 17.99 17.10
N PHE A 215 0.95 16.96 17.93
CA PHE A 215 1.96 15.95 18.24
C PHE A 215 2.38 15.15 17.00
N PHE A 216 1.45 14.80 16.11
CA PHE A 216 1.81 14.17 14.83
C PHE A 216 2.68 15.08 13.96
N SER A 217 2.39 16.38 13.91
CA SER A 217 3.23 17.34 13.19
C SER A 217 4.66 17.38 13.77
N GLU A 218 4.80 17.31 15.09
CA GLU A 218 6.11 17.22 15.76
C GLU A 218 6.84 15.92 15.37
N LEU A 219 6.13 14.77 15.34
CA LEU A 219 6.71 13.49 14.90
C LEU A 219 7.24 13.57 13.48
N MET A 220 6.53 14.24 12.58
CA MET A 220 6.95 14.41 11.18
C MET A 220 8.26 15.19 11.08
N GLU A 221 8.53 16.08 12.03
CA GLU A 221 9.74 16.91 12.06
C GLU A 221 10.89 16.32 12.89
N SER A 222 10.60 15.41 13.83
CA SER A 222 11.59 14.96 14.83
C SER A 222 11.86 13.45 14.84
N ALA A 223 10.97 12.61 14.30
CA ALA A 223 11.14 11.17 14.39
C ALA A 223 12.10 10.62 13.32
N GLY A 224 13.02 9.72 13.72
CA GLY A 224 14.03 9.14 12.84
C GLY A 224 15.34 9.95 12.79
N GLU A 225 16.24 9.54 11.90
CA GLU A 225 17.59 10.08 11.80
C GLU A 225 18.05 10.21 10.34
N GLY A 226 19.13 10.95 10.12
CA GLY A 226 19.84 11.00 8.85
C GLY A 226 19.06 11.67 7.70
N SER A 227 19.41 11.27 6.48
CA SER A 227 18.88 11.86 5.24
C SER A 227 17.38 11.64 5.06
N ASP A 228 16.83 10.55 5.58
CA ASP A 228 15.41 10.21 5.47
C ASP A 228 14.55 11.11 6.34
N LEU A 229 15.01 11.44 7.56
CA LEU A 229 14.34 12.47 8.38
C LEU A 229 14.41 13.84 7.71
N ALA A 230 15.58 14.22 7.17
CA ALA A 230 15.74 15.51 6.49
C ALA A 230 14.80 15.62 5.28
N THR A 231 14.70 14.56 4.47
CA THR A 231 13.79 14.48 3.33
C THR A 231 12.33 14.60 3.78
N ARG A 232 11.89 13.80 4.75
CA ARG A 232 10.52 13.84 5.26
C ARG A 232 10.16 15.20 5.85
N ARG A 233 11.06 15.81 6.63
CA ARG A 233 10.89 17.15 7.19
C ARG A 233 10.71 18.22 6.10
N SER A 234 11.54 18.17 5.06
CA SER A 234 11.45 19.11 3.93
C SER A 234 10.12 18.95 3.21
N LEU A 235 9.73 17.72 2.88
CA LEU A 235 8.45 17.41 2.23
C LEU A 235 7.25 17.86 3.09
N TRP A 236 7.28 17.61 4.39
CA TRP A 236 6.24 18.02 5.32
C TRP A 236 6.05 19.54 5.33
N ARG A 237 7.14 20.29 5.45
CA ARG A 237 7.12 21.76 5.48
C ARG A 237 6.61 22.36 4.18
N VAL A 238 7.15 21.91 3.04
CA VAL A 238 6.73 22.42 1.73
C VAL A 238 5.28 22.03 1.44
N SER A 239 4.84 20.82 1.75
CA SER A 239 3.45 20.43 1.56
C SER A 239 2.49 21.29 2.39
N ARG A 240 2.83 21.62 3.63
CA ARG A 240 2.03 22.52 4.46
C ARG A 240 1.99 23.93 3.90
N GLU A 241 3.10 24.44 3.40
CA GLU A 241 3.18 25.75 2.76
C GLU A 241 2.32 25.83 1.50
N VAL A 242 2.42 24.84 0.62
CA VAL A 242 1.58 24.73 -0.59
C VAL A 242 0.09 24.75 -0.21
N LEU A 243 -0.31 23.92 0.76
CA LEU A 243 -1.70 23.82 1.18
C LEU A 243 -2.22 25.07 1.89
N SER A 244 -1.36 25.82 2.57
CA SER A 244 -1.75 27.10 3.19
C SER A 244 -2.05 28.18 2.16
N LYS A 245 -1.39 28.15 1.00
CA LYS A 245 -1.56 29.14 -0.09
C LYS A 245 -2.70 28.75 -1.04
N GLY A 246 -2.96 27.47 -1.23
CA GLY A 246 -3.92 26.95 -2.20
C GLY A 246 -4.71 25.74 -1.66
N PRO A 247 -5.63 25.93 -0.70
CA PRO A 247 -6.36 24.81 -0.08
C PRO A 247 -7.26 24.02 -1.07
N ALA A 248 -7.58 24.59 -2.22
CA ALA A 248 -8.38 23.95 -3.27
C ALA A 248 -7.58 23.00 -4.18
N LEU A 249 -6.25 22.98 -4.09
CA LEU A 249 -5.44 22.06 -4.90
C LEU A 249 -5.69 20.61 -4.48
N GLU A 250 -5.99 19.73 -5.44
CA GLU A 250 -6.26 18.31 -5.19
C GLU A 250 -5.49 17.42 -6.17
N GLY A 251 -5.35 16.14 -5.80
CA GLY A 251 -4.80 15.11 -6.66
C GLY A 251 -3.43 15.47 -7.24
N ASP A 252 -3.30 15.33 -8.56
CA ASP A 252 -2.01 15.49 -9.25
C ASP A 252 -1.54 16.94 -9.32
N ALA A 253 -2.46 17.90 -9.38
CA ALA A 253 -2.12 19.33 -9.35
C ALA A 253 -1.41 19.70 -8.05
N MET A 254 -1.85 19.17 -6.92
CA MET A 254 -1.21 19.37 -5.62
C MET A 254 0.18 18.73 -5.58
N VAL A 255 0.32 17.49 -6.09
CA VAL A 255 1.62 16.79 -6.14
C VAL A 255 2.59 17.56 -7.01
N ALA A 256 2.16 18.04 -8.19
CA ALA A 256 2.98 18.81 -9.10
C ALA A 256 3.47 20.14 -8.46
N GLU A 257 2.60 20.83 -7.75
CA GLU A 257 2.94 22.07 -7.04
C GLU A 257 3.98 21.83 -5.94
N VAL A 258 3.81 20.76 -5.14
CA VAL A 258 4.80 20.38 -4.11
C VAL A 258 6.15 20.07 -4.72
N ILE A 259 6.21 19.34 -5.84
CA ILE A 259 7.47 19.06 -6.57
C ILE A 259 8.09 20.36 -7.09
N GLY A 260 7.28 21.26 -7.64
CA GLY A 260 7.73 22.56 -8.12
C GLY A 260 8.41 23.38 -7.03
N GLN A 261 7.74 23.58 -5.90
CA GLN A 261 8.31 24.32 -4.77
C GLN A 261 9.48 23.57 -4.09
N MET A 262 9.50 22.24 -4.12
CA MET A 262 10.60 21.46 -3.59
C MET A 262 11.90 21.68 -4.35
N ARG A 263 11.85 21.92 -5.68
CA ARG A 263 13.05 22.22 -6.47
C ARG A 263 13.78 23.47 -5.99
N GLU A 264 13.04 24.46 -5.50
CA GLU A 264 13.59 25.70 -4.97
C GLU A 264 14.05 25.54 -3.52
N ALA A 265 13.27 24.83 -2.71
CA ALA A 265 13.51 24.66 -1.29
C ALA A 265 14.60 23.63 -0.96
N ASN A 266 14.66 22.51 -1.68
CA ASN A 266 15.60 21.41 -1.45
C ASN A 266 15.74 20.54 -2.70
N SER A 267 16.73 20.86 -3.54
CA SER A 267 16.99 20.17 -4.81
C SER A 267 17.24 18.65 -4.61
N ALA A 268 17.95 18.24 -3.57
CA ALA A 268 18.23 16.82 -3.32
C ALA A 268 16.94 16.03 -3.05
N THR A 269 15.98 16.61 -2.32
CA THR A 269 14.66 15.99 -2.11
C THR A 269 13.85 15.99 -3.41
N ALA A 270 13.92 17.04 -4.21
CA ALA A 270 13.26 17.09 -5.52
C ALA A 270 13.81 16.01 -6.46
N ASP A 271 15.12 15.79 -6.48
CA ASP A 271 15.76 14.76 -7.31
C ASP A 271 15.29 13.35 -6.90
N ARG A 272 15.10 13.09 -5.60
CA ARG A 272 14.50 11.83 -5.10
C ARG A 272 13.09 11.63 -5.64
N LEU A 273 12.26 12.66 -5.63
CA LEU A 273 10.88 12.59 -6.15
C LEU A 273 10.89 12.34 -7.67
N ILE A 274 11.69 13.08 -8.42
CA ILE A 274 11.80 12.97 -9.87
C ILE A 274 12.30 11.57 -10.27
N TRP A 275 13.31 11.07 -9.58
CA TRP A 275 13.81 9.72 -9.83
C TRP A 275 12.73 8.65 -9.58
N SER A 276 12.02 8.75 -8.48
CA SER A 276 10.94 7.82 -8.11
C SER A 276 9.78 7.88 -9.10
N GLU A 277 9.37 9.08 -9.53
CA GLU A 277 8.34 9.28 -10.55
C GLU A 277 8.71 8.59 -11.87
N LYS A 278 9.98 8.72 -12.30
CA LYS A 278 10.44 8.05 -13.53
C LYS A 278 10.44 6.53 -13.39
N VAL A 279 10.72 5.97 -12.23
CA VAL A 279 10.59 4.52 -11.99
C VAL A 279 9.12 4.09 -12.10
N PHE A 280 8.17 4.87 -11.55
CA PHE A 280 6.75 4.55 -11.67
C PHE A 280 6.26 4.66 -13.12
N ASN A 281 6.66 5.71 -13.83
CA ASN A 281 6.30 5.89 -15.25
C ASN A 281 6.87 4.77 -16.12
N LEU A 282 8.13 4.36 -15.88
CA LEU A 282 8.74 3.21 -16.54
C LEU A 282 7.93 1.93 -16.30
N TYR A 283 7.54 1.69 -15.05
CA TYR A 283 6.74 0.53 -14.68
C TYR A 283 5.38 0.53 -15.38
N ALA A 284 4.70 1.68 -15.44
CA ALA A 284 3.44 1.83 -16.15
C ALA A 284 3.56 1.55 -17.63
N ALA A 285 4.55 2.17 -18.29
CA ALA A 285 4.79 1.97 -19.71
C ALA A 285 5.10 0.50 -20.06
N THR A 286 5.69 -0.24 -19.12
CA THR A 286 5.94 -1.67 -19.30
C THR A 286 4.63 -2.46 -19.40
N PHE A 287 3.64 -2.13 -18.55
CA PHE A 287 2.31 -2.75 -18.63
C PHE A 287 1.54 -2.30 -19.85
N GLU A 288 1.67 -1.03 -20.25
CA GLU A 288 1.03 -0.52 -21.47
C GLU A 288 1.42 -1.35 -22.69
N VAL A 289 2.72 -1.67 -22.85
CA VAL A 289 3.16 -2.57 -23.94
C VAL A 289 2.45 -3.92 -23.87
N LEU A 290 2.37 -4.53 -22.69
CA LEU A 290 1.73 -5.85 -22.51
C LEU A 290 0.21 -5.79 -22.72
N ASP A 291 -0.43 -4.70 -22.33
CA ASP A 291 -1.86 -4.50 -22.50
C ASP A 291 -2.23 -4.24 -23.97
N GLN A 292 -1.32 -3.64 -24.77
CA GLN A 292 -1.51 -3.51 -26.23
C GLN A 292 -1.39 -4.86 -26.96
N ILE A 293 -0.51 -5.75 -26.54
CA ILE A 293 -0.33 -7.04 -27.25
C ILE A 293 -1.37 -8.09 -26.85
N GLN A 294 -1.90 -8.05 -25.64
CA GLN A 294 -2.86 -9.04 -25.15
C GLN A 294 -4.14 -9.16 -26.01
N PRO A 295 -4.81 -8.07 -26.44
CA PRO A 295 -5.96 -8.15 -27.36
C PRO A 295 -5.60 -8.72 -28.73
N LEU A 296 -4.42 -8.39 -29.26
CA LEU A 296 -3.95 -8.90 -30.55
C LEU A 296 -3.85 -10.42 -30.53
N ILE A 297 -3.30 -10.99 -29.46
CA ILE A 297 -3.19 -12.44 -29.28
C ILE A 297 -4.57 -13.05 -29.03
N SER A 298 -5.40 -12.42 -28.19
CA SER A 298 -6.74 -12.92 -27.87
C SER A 298 -7.64 -13.03 -29.10
N ASN A 299 -7.46 -12.13 -30.07
CA ASN A 299 -8.26 -12.07 -31.30
C ASN A 299 -7.63 -12.89 -32.45
N ALA A 300 -6.40 -13.37 -32.32
CA ALA A 300 -5.74 -14.18 -33.33
C ALA A 300 -6.43 -15.57 -33.44
N PRO A 301 -6.54 -16.15 -34.65
CA PRO A 301 -7.23 -17.42 -34.89
C PRO A 301 -6.70 -18.58 -34.04
N LEU A 302 -5.38 -18.66 -33.86
CA LEU A 302 -4.72 -19.71 -33.06
C LEU A 302 -4.35 -19.26 -31.65
N LYS A 303 -4.85 -18.08 -31.20
CA LYS A 303 -4.47 -17.47 -29.92
C LYS A 303 -2.96 -17.31 -29.74
N LYS A 304 -2.25 -17.14 -30.85
CA LYS A 304 -0.81 -16.93 -30.91
C LYS A 304 -0.43 -15.98 -32.05
N VAL A 305 0.60 -15.20 -31.84
CA VAL A 305 1.10 -14.22 -32.81
C VAL A 305 2.62 -14.21 -32.78
N ASN A 306 3.25 -14.14 -33.94
CA ASN A 306 4.67 -14.00 -34.10
C ASN A 306 5.17 -12.69 -33.46
N ILE A 307 6.28 -12.75 -32.73
CA ILE A 307 6.85 -11.59 -32.01
C ILE A 307 7.25 -10.45 -32.95
N TYR A 308 7.72 -10.76 -34.17
CA TYR A 308 8.09 -9.74 -35.15
C TYR A 308 6.87 -9.02 -35.71
N ASP A 309 5.74 -9.72 -35.86
CA ASP A 309 4.51 -9.11 -36.33
C ASP A 309 3.89 -8.23 -35.24
N LEU A 310 3.97 -8.65 -33.96
CA LEU A 310 3.57 -7.82 -32.82
C LEU A 310 4.38 -6.54 -32.74
N SER A 311 5.71 -6.63 -32.87
CA SER A 311 6.59 -5.46 -32.75
C SER A 311 6.43 -4.42 -33.89
N ARG A 312 5.73 -4.79 -34.96
CA ARG A 312 5.43 -3.91 -36.11
C ARG A 312 4.06 -3.25 -36.04
N GLN A 313 3.17 -3.72 -35.15
CA GLN A 313 1.88 -3.07 -34.95
C GLN A 313 2.09 -1.65 -34.44
N SER A 314 1.31 -0.69 -34.93
CA SER A 314 1.51 0.74 -34.64
C SER A 314 1.48 1.01 -33.16
N GLU A 315 0.43 0.55 -32.47
CA GLU A 315 0.20 0.77 -31.03
C GLU A 315 1.31 0.15 -30.18
N VAL A 316 1.76 -1.05 -30.54
CA VAL A 316 2.86 -1.73 -29.84
C VAL A 316 4.19 -1.00 -30.05
N LYS A 317 4.44 -0.54 -31.28
CA LYS A 317 5.64 0.22 -31.62
C LYS A 317 5.71 1.55 -30.88
N ASP A 318 4.60 2.26 -30.77
CA ASP A 318 4.50 3.52 -30.04
C ASP A 318 4.73 3.32 -28.54
N ALA A 319 4.10 2.32 -27.95
CA ALA A 319 4.30 1.95 -26.53
C ALA A 319 5.76 1.51 -26.25
N LEU A 320 6.39 0.73 -27.13
CA LEU A 320 7.81 0.34 -27.02
C LEU A 320 8.75 1.55 -27.16
N SER A 321 8.41 2.51 -28.01
CA SER A 321 9.18 3.75 -28.20
C SER A 321 9.13 4.61 -26.94
N GLU A 322 7.95 4.75 -26.33
CA GLU A 322 7.74 5.45 -25.06
C GLU A 322 8.53 4.78 -23.93
N LEU A 323 8.39 3.46 -23.77
CA LEU A 323 9.13 2.67 -22.78
C LEU A 323 10.64 2.88 -22.90
N ASN A 324 11.19 2.82 -24.12
CA ASN A 324 12.61 3.03 -24.36
C ASN A 324 13.03 4.48 -24.03
N GLY A 325 12.18 5.47 -24.34
CA GLY A 325 12.40 6.87 -23.97
C GLY A 325 12.49 7.05 -22.45
N LEU A 326 11.55 6.48 -21.70
CA LEU A 326 11.53 6.52 -20.24
C LEU A 326 12.73 5.78 -19.62
N ALA A 327 13.06 4.60 -20.15
CA ALA A 327 14.23 3.83 -19.72
C ALA A 327 15.55 4.60 -19.92
N LYS A 328 15.73 5.25 -21.08
CA LYS A 328 16.88 6.10 -21.36
C LYS A 328 16.94 7.31 -20.43
N ALA A 329 15.79 7.94 -20.15
CA ALA A 329 15.71 9.08 -19.25
C ALA A 329 16.10 8.69 -17.82
N LEU A 330 15.59 7.56 -17.32
CA LEU A 330 15.94 7.06 -15.98
C LEU A 330 17.41 6.61 -15.92
N HIS A 331 17.93 5.96 -16.95
CA HIS A 331 19.32 5.49 -17.02
C HIS A 331 20.35 6.63 -16.93
N LYS A 332 19.99 7.84 -17.36
CA LYS A 332 20.84 9.04 -17.29
C LYS A 332 20.85 9.71 -15.91
N LEU A 333 19.90 9.41 -15.06
CA LEU A 333 19.85 10.02 -13.73
C LEU A 333 20.88 9.35 -12.79
N PRO A 334 21.42 10.12 -11.83
CA PRO A 334 22.24 9.57 -10.77
C PRO A 334 21.48 8.45 -10.05
N LYS A 335 22.12 7.29 -9.87
CA LYS A 335 21.53 6.17 -9.15
C LYS A 335 21.58 6.47 -7.64
N PRO A 336 20.44 6.44 -6.94
CA PRO A 336 20.44 6.47 -5.48
C PRO A 336 21.16 5.27 -4.88
N ASP A 337 21.74 5.43 -3.69
CA ASP A 337 22.31 4.31 -2.96
C ASP A 337 21.24 3.27 -2.60
N GLY A 338 21.59 1.99 -2.73
CA GLY A 338 20.69 0.89 -2.40
C GLY A 338 19.63 0.55 -3.46
N VAL A 339 19.70 1.13 -4.65
CA VAL A 339 18.81 0.75 -5.77
C VAL A 339 18.90 -0.75 -6.04
N PRO A 340 17.77 -1.47 -6.10
CA PRO A 340 17.76 -2.89 -6.40
C PRO A 340 18.39 -3.21 -7.75
N GLN A 341 19.23 -4.25 -7.77
CA GLN A 341 19.91 -4.69 -8.99
C GLN A 341 18.94 -5.05 -10.13
N ASP A 342 17.75 -5.56 -9.77
CA ASP A 342 16.70 -5.95 -10.72
C ASP A 342 16.32 -4.81 -11.67
N LEU A 343 16.31 -3.56 -11.17
CA LEU A 343 16.05 -2.37 -12.01
C LEU A 343 17.19 -2.13 -13.00
N GLY A 344 18.45 -2.29 -12.59
CA GLY A 344 19.60 -2.16 -13.49
C GLY A 344 19.56 -3.18 -14.64
N VAL A 345 19.33 -4.45 -14.29
CA VAL A 345 19.17 -5.53 -15.27
C VAL A 345 18.01 -5.25 -16.24
N PHE A 346 16.88 -4.75 -15.72
CA PHE A 346 15.75 -4.38 -16.58
C PHE A 346 16.10 -3.25 -17.54
N LEU A 347 16.74 -2.18 -17.05
CA LEU A 347 17.16 -1.06 -17.91
C LEU A 347 18.12 -1.51 -19.01
N GLU A 348 19.08 -2.38 -18.73
CA GLU A 348 20.01 -2.96 -19.68
C GLU A 348 19.31 -3.82 -20.76
N SER A 349 18.19 -4.44 -20.41
CA SER A 349 17.39 -5.24 -21.36
C SER A 349 16.48 -4.41 -22.25
N VAL A 350 16.28 -3.11 -21.94
CA VAL A 350 15.40 -2.21 -22.69
C VAL A 350 16.18 -1.14 -23.46
N VAL A 351 17.18 -0.48 -22.82
CA VAL A 351 17.87 0.69 -23.39
C VAL A 351 18.68 0.31 -24.62
N GLY A 352 18.32 0.88 -25.77
CA GLY A 352 19.04 0.68 -27.03
C GLY A 352 18.86 -0.69 -27.64
N LYS A 353 17.95 -1.52 -27.13
CA LYS A 353 17.62 -2.84 -27.70
C LYS A 353 16.61 -2.70 -28.85
N ARG A 354 16.54 -3.72 -29.70
CA ARG A 354 15.53 -3.82 -30.76
C ARG A 354 14.16 -4.07 -30.17
N ALA A 355 13.12 -3.64 -30.86
CA ALA A 355 11.73 -3.77 -30.41
C ALA A 355 11.33 -5.23 -30.10
N ASP A 356 11.73 -6.15 -30.96
CA ASP A 356 11.48 -7.59 -30.77
C ASP A 356 12.22 -8.18 -29.59
N ASP A 357 13.46 -7.75 -29.33
CA ASP A 357 14.22 -8.19 -28.13
C ASP A 357 13.58 -7.68 -26.83
N VAL A 358 13.17 -6.41 -26.79
CA VAL A 358 12.45 -5.83 -25.65
C VAL A 358 11.14 -6.57 -25.41
N LEU A 359 10.37 -6.81 -26.47
CA LEU A 359 9.09 -7.50 -26.35
C LEU A 359 9.25 -8.93 -25.83
N ARG A 360 10.30 -9.65 -26.31
CA ARG A 360 10.66 -10.99 -25.79
C ARG A 360 10.93 -10.95 -24.31
N GLU A 361 11.73 -10.00 -23.84
CA GLU A 361 12.06 -9.84 -22.42
C GLU A 361 10.80 -9.54 -21.57
N LEU A 362 9.92 -8.65 -22.04
CA LEU A 362 8.69 -8.32 -21.32
C LEU A 362 7.76 -9.52 -21.18
N VAL A 363 7.57 -10.29 -22.27
CA VAL A 363 6.74 -11.51 -22.24
C VAL A 363 7.36 -12.58 -21.33
N ALA A 364 8.68 -12.76 -21.38
CA ALA A 364 9.38 -13.70 -20.50
C ALA A 364 9.25 -13.32 -19.01
N ARG A 365 9.16 -12.01 -18.71
CA ARG A 365 8.93 -11.51 -17.35
C ARG A 365 7.48 -11.57 -16.90
N ASP A 366 6.53 -11.54 -17.82
CA ASP A 366 5.10 -11.60 -17.49
C ASP A 366 4.76 -12.92 -16.79
N GLY A 367 4.90 -14.04 -17.46
CA GLY A 367 4.76 -15.40 -16.91
C GLY A 367 3.39 -15.75 -16.31
N LEU A 368 2.42 -14.82 -16.31
CA LEU A 368 1.07 -15.02 -15.78
C LEU A 368 -0.01 -14.99 -16.87
N ILE A 369 0.10 -14.08 -17.81
CA ILE A 369 -0.88 -13.89 -18.89
C ILE A 369 -0.30 -14.30 -20.23
N LEU A 370 0.95 -13.94 -20.46
CA LEU A 370 1.65 -14.17 -21.70
C LEU A 370 2.85 -15.08 -21.49
N ARG A 371 3.14 -15.92 -22.48
CA ARG A 371 4.35 -16.73 -22.54
C ARG A 371 4.91 -16.80 -23.95
N LEU A 372 6.20 -17.11 -24.07
CA LEU A 372 6.85 -17.41 -25.34
C LEU A 372 6.76 -18.92 -25.64
N GLU A 373 6.48 -19.26 -26.90
CA GLU A 373 6.66 -20.59 -27.46
C GLU A 373 7.76 -20.54 -28.52
N GLU A 374 8.77 -21.41 -28.40
CA GLU A 374 9.94 -21.48 -29.29
C GLU A 374 10.11 -22.92 -29.80
N ASP A 375 9.28 -23.35 -30.75
CA ASP A 375 9.35 -24.69 -31.32
C ASP A 375 10.34 -24.76 -32.49
N GLY A 376 11.59 -24.28 -32.29
CA GLY A 376 12.66 -24.32 -33.31
C GLY A 376 12.47 -23.38 -34.51
N GLY A 377 11.44 -22.51 -34.45
CA GLY A 377 11.12 -21.52 -35.48
C GLY A 377 11.20 -20.07 -34.97
N VAL A 378 10.34 -19.23 -35.49
CA VAL A 378 10.18 -17.86 -35.03
C VAL A 378 9.42 -17.87 -33.71
N PRO A 379 9.87 -17.13 -32.68
CA PRO A 379 9.19 -17.07 -31.41
C PRO A 379 7.77 -16.54 -31.53
N GLU A 380 6.81 -17.26 -30.97
CA GLU A 380 5.39 -16.88 -30.91
C GLU A 380 5.00 -16.50 -29.47
N VAL A 381 4.19 -15.45 -29.35
CA VAL A 381 3.59 -15.06 -28.08
C VAL A 381 2.20 -15.65 -27.98
N VAL A 382 1.93 -16.36 -26.88
CA VAL A 382 0.65 -17.03 -26.62
C VAL A 382 0.09 -16.61 -25.27
N LEU A 383 -1.22 -16.81 -25.09
CA LEU A 383 -1.81 -16.69 -23.77
C LEU A 383 -1.42 -17.89 -22.89
N HIS A 384 -1.15 -17.63 -21.62
CA HIS A 384 -0.89 -18.70 -20.66
C HIS A 384 -2.11 -19.65 -20.60
N PRO A 385 -1.94 -20.99 -20.57
CA PRO A 385 -3.07 -21.94 -20.60
C PRO A 385 -4.08 -21.73 -19.48
N ASP A 386 -3.60 -21.27 -18.30
CA ASP A 386 -4.45 -21.01 -17.14
C ASP A 386 -5.13 -19.63 -17.19
N PHE A 387 -4.84 -18.82 -18.23
CA PHE A 387 -5.46 -17.53 -18.42
C PHE A 387 -6.82 -17.66 -19.09
N ILE A 388 -7.88 -17.28 -18.41
CA ILE A 388 -9.24 -17.21 -18.94
C ILE A 388 -9.55 -15.74 -19.26
N PRO A 389 -9.74 -15.36 -20.54
CA PRO A 389 -10.11 -14.01 -20.91
C PRO A 389 -11.39 -13.55 -20.17
N GLY A 390 -11.36 -12.37 -19.59
CA GLY A 390 -12.49 -11.83 -18.83
C GLY A 390 -12.58 -12.32 -17.36
N VAL A 391 -11.85 -13.37 -17.01
CA VAL A 391 -11.56 -13.71 -15.61
C VAL A 391 -10.20 -13.11 -15.30
N ARG A 392 -10.15 -12.02 -14.55
CA ARG A 392 -8.87 -11.56 -13.99
C ARG A 392 -8.21 -12.77 -13.33
N PRO A 393 -6.91 -13.06 -13.61
CA PRO A 393 -6.21 -14.12 -12.87
C PRO A 393 -6.58 -13.88 -11.42
N LYS A 394 -7.04 -14.91 -10.72
CA LYS A 394 -7.38 -14.80 -9.31
C LYS A 394 -6.12 -14.30 -8.61
N GLN A 395 -5.91 -12.99 -8.67
CA GLN A 395 -5.19 -12.35 -7.60
C GLN A 395 -5.93 -12.83 -6.38
N LYS A 396 -5.29 -13.58 -5.51
CA LYS A 396 -5.83 -14.06 -4.23
C LYS A 396 -6.26 -12.89 -3.31
N THR A 397 -6.48 -11.76 -3.88
CA THR A 397 -7.00 -10.55 -3.29
C THR A 397 -8.40 -10.36 -3.85
N ASP A 398 -9.39 -10.42 -2.97
CA ASP A 398 -10.71 -9.82 -3.22
C ASP A 398 -10.49 -8.29 -3.37
N ALA A 399 -9.78 -7.89 -4.41
CA ALA A 399 -9.34 -6.51 -4.68
C ALA A 399 -10.52 -5.60 -5.10
N GLU A 400 -11.75 -6.09 -4.94
CA GLU A 400 -12.94 -5.33 -5.29
C GLU A 400 -13.23 -4.15 -4.36
N ASP A 401 -12.60 -4.10 -3.17
CA ASP A 401 -12.78 -3.03 -2.18
C ASP A 401 -11.57 -2.09 -2.04
N GLU A 402 -10.49 -2.32 -2.80
CA GLU A 402 -9.34 -1.42 -2.77
C GLU A 402 -9.42 -0.45 -3.96
N PRO A 403 -9.18 0.85 -3.75
CA PRO A 403 -8.95 1.75 -4.87
C PRO A 403 -7.82 1.15 -5.71
N GLU A 404 -8.04 1.03 -7.01
CA GLU A 404 -7.09 0.46 -7.95
C GLU A 404 -5.75 1.16 -7.76
N PHE A 405 -4.80 0.46 -7.13
CA PHE A 405 -3.47 0.98 -6.91
C PHE A 405 -2.79 1.07 -8.27
N LYS A 406 -2.82 2.26 -8.85
CA LYS A 406 -2.02 2.58 -10.03
C LYS A 406 -0.60 2.88 -9.53
N PRO A 407 0.37 1.99 -9.76
CA PRO A 407 1.76 2.21 -9.32
C PRO A 407 2.45 3.37 -10.05
N THR A 408 1.71 4.09 -10.87
CA THR A 408 2.16 5.19 -11.75
C THR A 408 2.27 6.54 -11.06
N GLU A 409 1.85 6.64 -9.81
CA GLU A 409 1.75 7.92 -9.10
C GLU A 409 2.65 7.94 -7.87
N LEU A 410 3.15 9.11 -7.52
CA LEU A 410 3.78 9.38 -6.23
C LEU A 410 2.74 9.34 -5.08
N TYR A 411 2.04 8.18 -4.94
CA TYR A 411 0.91 8.05 -4.02
C TYR A 411 1.29 8.37 -2.57
N ARG A 412 2.55 8.12 -2.16
CA ARG A 412 3.00 8.49 -0.81
C ARG A 412 3.09 10.00 -0.62
N LEU A 413 3.47 10.75 -1.66
CA LEU A 413 3.44 12.21 -1.60
C LEU A 413 2.00 12.72 -1.55
N ARG A 414 1.08 12.11 -2.33
CA ARG A 414 -0.35 12.40 -2.23
C ARG A 414 -0.88 12.12 -0.82
N ASN A 415 -0.55 10.97 -0.24
CA ASN A 415 -0.92 10.63 1.13
C ASN A 415 -0.36 11.63 2.15
N LEU A 416 0.90 12.04 2.00
CA LEU A 416 1.52 13.06 2.84
C LEU A 416 0.71 14.38 2.80
N CYS A 417 0.29 14.82 1.62
CA CYS A 417 -0.54 16.01 1.47
C CYS A 417 -1.92 15.85 2.12
N VAL A 418 -2.53 14.65 2.04
CA VAL A 418 -3.78 14.35 2.75
C VAL A 418 -3.59 14.44 4.27
N LEU A 419 -2.48 13.89 4.80
CA LEU A 419 -2.12 13.99 6.21
C LEU A 419 -1.88 15.45 6.64
N CYS A 420 -1.22 16.25 5.79
CA CYS A 420 -1.05 17.70 6.04
C CYS A 420 -2.39 18.41 6.19
N ARG A 421 -3.35 18.14 5.28
CA ARG A 421 -4.70 18.72 5.39
C ARG A 421 -5.40 18.29 6.68
N GLU A 422 -5.32 17.01 7.04
CA GLU A 422 -5.94 16.51 8.27
C GLU A 422 -5.36 17.17 9.52
N VAL A 423 -4.06 17.46 9.53
CA VAL A 423 -3.42 18.20 10.63
C VAL A 423 -3.81 19.67 10.66
N MET A 424 -3.99 20.31 9.48
CA MET A 424 -4.28 21.72 9.35
C MET A 424 -5.78 22.07 9.49
N GLN A 425 -6.67 21.08 9.48
CA GLN A 425 -8.11 21.33 9.69
C GLN A 425 -8.36 22.02 11.03
N GLU A 426 -9.04 23.14 11.00
CA GLU A 426 -9.55 23.78 12.21
C GLU A 426 -10.65 22.91 12.82
N SER A 427 -10.71 22.88 14.16
CA SER A 427 -11.65 22.04 14.92
C SER A 427 -13.04 22.66 14.94
#